data_2be2779a87618850996205e1f86ada25
#
_entry.id   2be2779a87618850996205e1f86ada25
#
_cell.length_a   1.000
_cell.length_b   1.000
_cell.length_c   1.000
_cell.angle_alpha   90.00
_cell.angle_beta   90.00
_cell.angle_gamma   90.00
#
_symmetry.space_group_name_H-M   'P 1'
#
loop_
_entity.id
_entity.type
_entity.pdbx_description
1 polymer ?
#
loop_
_entity_poly.entity_id
_entity_poly.type
_entity_poly.pdbx_seq_one_letter_code
_entity_poly.pdbx_strand_id
1 'polypeptide(L)'
;MTETTIFQKIINEEIPCDKLYEDEFCIAFNDIQAQAPIHFLVIPKKPIISLLECIEEDANLLGHLLFVGSEVSKSKNLTNWRTVINTGAESGQTVFHLHIHFLSGRKMNWPPG
;
A
#
# COMPACT_ATOMS: atom_id res chain seq x y z
N MET A 1 21.20 9.95 -7.88
CA MET A 1 20.97 8.51 -7.69
C MET A 1 19.83 8.29 -6.72
N THR A 2 18.83 7.51 -7.12
CA THR A 2 17.67 7.26 -6.29
C THR A 2 18.02 6.21 -5.23
N GLU A 3 17.75 6.53 -3.98
CA GLU A 3 17.96 5.60 -2.88
C GLU A 3 16.96 4.45 -2.97
N THR A 4 17.43 3.21 -2.79
CA THR A 4 16.56 2.04 -2.84
C THR A 4 15.78 1.92 -1.54
N THR A 5 14.45 1.96 -1.63
CA THR A 5 13.58 1.81 -0.47
C THR A 5 13.46 0.36 -0.04
N ILE A 6 12.97 0.13 1.19
CA ILE A 6 12.65 -1.21 1.66
C ILE A 6 11.61 -1.89 0.76
N PHE A 7 10.67 -1.12 0.21
CA PHE A 7 9.65 -1.68 -0.69
C PHE A 7 10.25 -2.11 -2.02
N GLN A 8 11.22 -1.35 -2.55
CA GLN A 8 11.93 -1.77 -3.76
C GLN A 8 12.70 -3.06 -3.52
N LYS A 9 13.26 -3.23 -2.32
CA LYS A 9 13.95 -4.47 -1.94
C LYS A 9 12.99 -5.66 -1.89
N ILE A 10 11.76 -5.44 -1.43
CA ILE A 10 10.72 -6.47 -1.43
C ILE A 10 10.38 -6.85 -2.87
N ILE A 11 10.20 -5.86 -3.75
CA ILE A 11 9.90 -6.10 -5.17
C ILE A 11 11.02 -6.90 -5.83
N ASN A 12 12.27 -6.59 -5.51
CA ASN A 12 13.45 -7.25 -6.05
C ASN A 12 13.74 -8.61 -5.40
N GLU A 13 12.91 -9.03 -4.45
CA GLU A 13 13.08 -10.29 -3.71
C GLU A 13 14.38 -10.33 -2.89
N GLU A 14 14.91 -9.16 -2.52
CA GLU A 14 16.12 -9.06 -1.69
C GLU A 14 15.82 -9.27 -0.20
N ILE A 15 14.57 -8.97 0.22
CA ILE A 15 14.11 -9.21 1.58
C ILE A 15 12.73 -9.88 1.53
N PRO A 16 12.40 -10.72 2.54
CA PRO A 16 11.10 -11.39 2.56
C PRO A 16 9.97 -10.44 2.98
N CYS A 17 8.75 -10.80 2.63
CA CYS A 17 7.54 -10.15 3.14
C CYS A 17 6.46 -11.21 3.30
N ASP A 18 5.44 -10.89 4.12
CA ASP A 18 4.28 -11.75 4.29
C ASP A 18 3.29 -11.43 3.18
N LYS A 19 3.51 -12.05 2.02
CA LYS A 19 2.80 -11.73 0.78
C LYS A 19 1.37 -12.27 0.79
N LEU A 20 0.42 -11.42 0.42
CA LEU A 20 -1.00 -11.76 0.29
C LEU A 20 -1.43 -11.92 -1.16
N TYR A 21 -0.78 -11.18 -2.07
CA TYR A 21 -1.12 -11.16 -3.49
C TYR A 21 0.05 -10.57 -4.28
N GLU A 22 0.22 -11.05 -5.48
CA GLU A 22 1.20 -10.47 -6.41
C GLU A 22 0.75 -10.69 -7.84
N ASP A 23 0.92 -9.68 -8.68
CA ASP A 23 0.76 -9.78 -10.12
C ASP A 23 1.89 -9.01 -10.81
N GLU A 24 1.78 -8.85 -12.12
CA GLU A 24 2.77 -8.13 -12.92
C GLU A 24 2.98 -6.68 -12.46
N PHE A 25 1.96 -6.07 -11.85
CA PHE A 25 1.94 -4.63 -11.57
C PHE A 25 2.13 -4.27 -10.11
N CYS A 26 1.82 -5.18 -9.18
CA CYS A 26 1.80 -4.83 -7.76
C CYS A 26 2.01 -6.04 -6.84
N ILE A 27 2.26 -5.71 -5.57
CA ILE A 27 2.36 -6.70 -4.49
C ILE A 27 1.51 -6.19 -3.32
N ALA A 28 0.77 -7.09 -2.68
CA ALA A 28 0.10 -6.82 -1.41
C ALA A 28 0.74 -7.69 -0.32
N PHE A 29 1.05 -7.09 0.83
CA PHE A 29 1.69 -7.80 1.94
C PHE A 29 1.31 -7.19 3.28
N ASN A 30 1.37 -8.00 4.35
CA ASN A 30 1.05 -7.51 5.69
C ASN A 30 2.10 -6.53 6.18
N ASP A 31 1.65 -5.44 6.84
CA ASP A 31 2.54 -4.45 7.44
C ASP A 31 3.10 -5.03 8.76
N ILE A 32 4.43 -5.03 8.90
CA ILE A 32 5.09 -5.52 10.10
C ILE A 32 4.86 -4.60 11.30
N GLN A 33 4.48 -3.35 11.06
CA GLN A 33 4.15 -2.38 12.09
C GLN A 33 2.64 -2.09 12.10
N ALA A 34 1.85 -3.16 12.17
CA ALA A 34 0.40 -3.09 12.06
C ALA A 34 -0.21 -2.12 13.07
N GLN A 35 -1.08 -1.24 12.60
CA GLN A 35 -1.81 -0.26 13.41
C GLN A 35 -3.26 -0.69 13.64
N ALA A 36 -3.63 -1.89 13.20
CA ALA A 36 -4.94 -2.49 13.39
C ALA A 36 -4.77 -4.01 13.32
N PRO A 37 -5.75 -4.79 13.81
CA PRO A 37 -5.69 -6.26 13.72
C PRO A 37 -5.45 -6.77 12.31
N ILE A 38 -5.99 -6.07 11.32
CA ILE A 38 -5.70 -6.31 9.91
C ILE A 38 -5.09 -5.02 9.37
N HIS A 39 -3.87 -5.10 8.86
CA HIS A 39 -3.20 -3.96 8.26
C HIS A 39 -2.24 -4.47 7.20
N PHE A 40 -2.59 -4.24 5.93
CA PHE A 40 -1.73 -4.63 4.82
C PHE A 40 -1.52 -3.45 3.88
N LEU A 41 -0.51 -3.59 3.04
CA LEU A 41 -0.13 -2.57 2.07
C LEU A 41 -0.27 -3.14 0.66
N VAL A 42 -0.62 -2.27 -0.29
CA VAL A 42 -0.53 -2.58 -1.72
C VAL A 42 0.45 -1.58 -2.32
N ILE A 43 1.47 -2.09 -2.99
CA ILE A 43 2.50 -1.26 -3.63
C ILE A 43 2.60 -1.58 -5.12
N PRO A 44 2.84 -0.56 -5.97
CA PRO A 44 3.14 -0.82 -7.38
C PRO A 44 4.57 -1.31 -7.52
N LYS A 45 4.83 -2.15 -8.53
CA LYS A 45 6.20 -2.54 -8.87
C LYS A 45 6.94 -1.39 -9.54
N LYS A 46 6.21 -0.50 -10.24
CA LYS A 46 6.77 0.71 -10.79
C LYS A 46 7.25 1.62 -9.65
N PRO A 47 8.50 2.14 -9.70
CA PRO A 47 9.03 2.97 -8.61
C PRO A 47 8.48 4.40 -8.65
N ILE A 48 7.28 4.59 -8.13
CA ILE A 48 6.62 5.89 -7.97
C ILE A 48 6.82 6.33 -6.52
N ILE A 49 7.31 7.54 -6.29
CA ILE A 49 7.59 8.03 -4.95
C ILE A 49 6.31 8.29 -4.16
N SER A 50 5.35 9.00 -4.75
CA SER A 50 4.09 9.34 -4.10
C SER A 50 3.06 9.75 -5.14
N LEU A 51 1.82 10.08 -4.71
CA LEU A 51 0.81 10.58 -5.63
C LEU A 51 1.24 11.89 -6.31
N LEU A 52 2.10 12.68 -5.65
CA LEU A 52 2.58 13.93 -6.22
C LEU A 52 3.33 13.73 -7.53
N GLU A 53 4.05 12.61 -7.66
CA GLU A 53 4.83 12.29 -8.86
C GLU A 53 4.05 11.49 -9.90
N CYS A 54 2.80 11.10 -9.59
CA CYS A 54 1.98 10.37 -10.57
C CYS A 54 1.62 11.27 -11.75
N ILE A 55 1.57 10.67 -12.93
CA ILE A 55 1.16 11.32 -14.17
C ILE A 55 -0.09 10.63 -14.71
N GLU A 56 -0.70 11.19 -15.73
CA GLU A 56 -1.94 10.65 -16.31
C GLU A 56 -1.81 9.16 -16.68
N GLU A 57 -0.64 8.76 -17.19
CA GLU A 57 -0.38 7.37 -17.57
C GLU A 57 -0.47 6.40 -16.37
N ASP A 58 -0.37 6.90 -15.15
CA ASP A 58 -0.44 6.09 -13.94
C ASP A 58 -1.88 5.89 -13.44
N ALA A 59 -2.87 6.53 -14.06
CA ALA A 59 -4.25 6.48 -13.59
C ALA A 59 -4.81 5.05 -13.52
N ASN A 60 -4.59 4.25 -14.55
CA ASN A 60 -5.06 2.87 -14.57
C ASN A 60 -4.35 2.03 -13.50
N LEU A 61 -3.07 2.27 -13.28
CA LEU A 61 -2.30 1.57 -12.26
C LEU A 61 -2.85 1.89 -10.87
N LEU A 62 -3.14 3.17 -10.59
CA LEU A 62 -3.72 3.58 -9.30
C LEU A 62 -5.06 2.89 -9.05
N GLY A 63 -5.91 2.83 -10.06
CA GLY A 63 -7.19 2.12 -9.97
C GLY A 63 -6.97 0.63 -9.69
N HIS A 64 -5.98 0.02 -10.34
CA HIS A 64 -5.65 -1.38 -10.13
C HIS A 64 -5.19 -1.66 -8.69
N LEU A 65 -4.36 -0.78 -8.13
CA LEU A 65 -3.90 -0.93 -6.73
C LEU A 65 -5.08 -0.91 -5.76
N LEU A 66 -6.02 0.01 -5.95
CA LEU A 66 -7.21 0.10 -5.12
C LEU A 66 -8.09 -1.13 -5.27
N PHE A 67 -8.27 -1.59 -6.50
CA PHE A 67 -9.07 -2.78 -6.78
C PHE A 67 -8.46 -4.03 -6.13
N VAL A 68 -7.14 -4.21 -6.26
CA VAL A 68 -6.43 -5.34 -5.64
C VAL A 68 -6.62 -5.33 -4.12
N GLY A 69 -6.46 -4.15 -3.49
CA GLY A 69 -6.67 -4.03 -2.06
C GLY A 69 -8.09 -4.39 -1.64
N SER A 70 -9.08 -3.97 -2.43
CA SER A 70 -10.47 -4.34 -2.19
C SER A 70 -10.69 -5.84 -2.31
N GLU A 71 -10.10 -6.48 -3.31
CA GLU A 71 -10.23 -7.92 -3.50
C GLU A 71 -9.54 -8.71 -2.38
N VAL A 72 -8.38 -8.27 -1.93
CA VAL A 72 -7.71 -8.89 -0.77
C VAL A 72 -8.57 -8.76 0.47
N SER A 73 -9.15 -7.58 0.70
CA SER A 73 -10.05 -7.34 1.83
C SER A 73 -11.26 -8.27 1.79
N LYS A 74 -11.89 -8.40 0.64
CA LYS A 74 -13.03 -9.32 0.46
C LYS A 74 -12.63 -10.77 0.69
N SER A 75 -11.44 -11.16 0.26
CA SER A 75 -10.95 -12.53 0.47
C SER A 75 -10.76 -12.87 1.96
N LYS A 76 -10.61 -11.84 2.79
CA LYS A 76 -10.54 -11.98 4.25
C LYS A 76 -11.92 -11.85 4.91
N ASN A 77 -12.98 -11.83 4.11
CA ASN A 77 -14.37 -11.68 4.55
C ASN A 77 -14.63 -10.33 5.25
N LEU A 78 -13.88 -9.30 4.89
CA LEU A 78 -14.09 -7.97 5.46
C LEU A 78 -15.24 -7.26 4.75
N THR A 79 -16.02 -6.53 5.54
CA THR A 79 -17.08 -5.65 5.04
C THR A 79 -16.84 -4.20 5.44
N ASN A 80 -15.81 -3.96 6.25
CA ASN A 80 -15.41 -2.64 6.74
C ASN A 80 -13.91 -2.52 6.72
N TRP A 81 -13.39 -1.46 6.12
CA TRP A 81 -11.96 -1.15 6.20
C TRP A 81 -11.73 0.32 5.88
N ARG A 82 -10.59 0.83 6.28
CA ARG A 82 -10.15 2.17 5.94
C ARG A 82 -8.97 2.07 4.97
N THR A 83 -8.99 2.89 3.95
CA THR A 83 -7.90 2.99 2.96
C THR A 83 -7.21 4.32 3.14
N VAL A 84 -5.88 4.31 3.25
CA VAL A 84 -5.08 5.51 3.47
C VAL A 84 -3.91 5.56 2.51
N ILE A 85 -3.72 6.69 1.85
CA ILE A 85 -2.55 6.98 1.03
C ILE A 85 -1.93 8.27 1.55
N ASN A 86 -0.74 8.19 2.11
CA ASN A 86 -0.02 9.36 2.61
C ASN A 86 0.86 9.91 1.50
N THR A 87 0.79 11.22 1.29
CA THR A 87 1.60 11.92 0.30
C THR A 87 2.44 12.97 1.00
N GLY A 88 3.75 12.76 1.04
CA GLY A 88 4.69 13.67 1.71
C GLY A 88 4.92 13.34 3.17
N ALA A 89 6.08 13.75 3.67
CA ALA A 89 6.52 13.43 5.03
C ALA A 89 5.58 13.99 6.11
N GLU A 90 5.10 15.22 5.95
CA GLU A 90 4.21 15.84 6.93
C GLU A 90 2.85 15.17 7.01
N SER A 91 2.45 14.47 5.95
CA SER A 91 1.19 13.72 5.93
C SER A 91 1.35 12.29 6.40
N GLY A 92 2.56 11.91 6.84
CA GLY A 92 2.80 10.60 7.41
C GLY A 92 3.48 9.59 6.49
N GLN A 93 3.93 10.01 5.32
CA GLN A 93 4.66 9.11 4.44
C GLN A 93 6.08 8.93 4.98
N THR A 94 6.45 7.69 5.31
CA THR A 94 7.77 7.37 5.87
C THR A 94 8.64 6.58 4.89
N VAL A 95 8.03 5.87 3.95
CA VAL A 95 8.74 5.17 2.88
C VAL A 95 8.38 5.85 1.56
N PHE A 96 9.38 6.30 0.81
CA PHE A 96 9.17 7.08 -0.41
C PHE A 96 9.08 6.21 -1.66
N HIS A 97 8.19 5.24 -1.56
CA HIS A 97 7.67 4.41 -2.62
C HIS A 97 6.17 4.32 -2.36
N LEU A 98 5.36 4.73 -3.32
CA LEU A 98 3.91 4.79 -3.19
C LEU A 98 3.36 3.50 -2.57
N HIS A 99 2.51 3.65 -1.56
CA HIS A 99 1.85 2.50 -0.94
C HIS A 99 0.49 2.92 -0.39
N ILE A 100 -0.42 1.97 -0.41
CA ILE A 100 -1.79 2.17 0.05
C ILE A 100 -2.00 1.27 1.26
N HIS A 101 -2.38 1.87 2.39
CA HIS A 101 -2.72 1.15 3.61
C HIS A 101 -4.17 0.69 3.57
N PHE A 102 -4.41 -0.55 3.99
CA PHE A 102 -5.74 -1.09 4.21
C PHE A 102 -5.80 -1.58 5.65
N LEU A 103 -6.70 -0.99 6.46
CA LEU A 103 -6.79 -1.26 7.90
C LEU A 103 -8.20 -1.67 8.27
N SER A 104 -8.30 -2.69 9.13
CA SER A 104 -9.60 -3.19 9.59
C SER A 104 -9.45 -3.92 10.92
N GLY A 105 -10.58 -4.29 11.52
CA GLY A 105 -10.61 -5.12 12.71
C GLY A 105 -10.76 -4.34 14.00
N ARG A 106 -10.88 -3.03 13.93
CA ARG A 106 -11.21 -2.16 15.06
C ARG A 106 -12.02 -0.97 14.57
N LYS A 107 -12.66 -0.28 15.51
CA LYS A 107 -13.38 0.96 15.17
C LYS A 107 -12.38 2.06 14.79
N MET A 108 -12.64 2.73 13.69
CA MET A 108 -11.85 3.86 13.23
C MET A 108 -12.53 5.15 13.66
N ASN A 109 -11.73 6.14 14.03
CA ASN A 109 -12.24 7.44 14.46
C ASN A 109 -12.26 8.44 13.31
N TRP A 110 -13.06 9.49 13.49
CA TRP A 110 -13.08 10.62 12.58
C TRP A 110 -12.98 11.90 13.43
N PRO A 111 -12.10 12.86 13.07
CA PRO A 111 -11.23 12.90 11.88
C PRO A 111 -10.10 11.88 11.93
N PRO A 112 -9.52 11.54 10.75
CA PRO A 112 -8.57 10.42 10.63
C PRO A 112 -7.15 10.71 11.12
N GLY A 113 -6.87 11.90 11.54
CA GLY A 113 -5.52 12.25 12.00
C GLY A 113 -5.48 13.14 13.18
#